data_c8c5f7ad7f70aae3865949512ed6d861
#
_entry.id   c8c5f7ad7f70aae3865949512ed6d861
#
_cell.length_a   1.000
_cell.length_b   1.000
_cell.length_c   1.000
_cell.angle_alpha   90.00
_cell.angle_beta   90.00
_cell.angle_gamma   90.00
#
_symmetry.space_group_name_H-M   'P 1'
#
loop_
_entity.id
_entity.type
_entity.pdbx_description
1 polymer ?
#
loop_
_entity_poly.entity_id
_entity_poly.type
_entity_poly.pdbx_seq_one_letter_code
_entity_poly.pdbx_strand_id
1 'polypeptide(L)'
;MLPSPAARRIAVVVKGYPRLSETFIAQEILALEGRGLPLEIWSLRHPTERAVHPMNRQIKAPVTYLPEYLYEEPVRVLRGALWSLRRKAFGSLMKTFWRDLKRDFTANRVRRLGQAFVMARELPADVGHLHVHYLHTPASVVRYAALLTGRSWTFSAHAKDIWTTPDWEKREKLSEALWGVTCTAQGAEHLQSLSPLTGHVSLVYHGLDLSRFPAPPEARPMRDGSDPADPVRIVSVGRAVSKKGFDDLIQALAALPQDLNWRFAHVGGGELLNSLKAKAQQNGIADKVAFLGSKAQPDVIALLQQADLFVLPSKKAASGDRDGLPNVIMEAASQKLAILATDFAGIPEFIRDGTDGQLVPPGDWEALSNAVNLLAREPERRQALGASAYERLRRDFSMDGGIDDLEGRFRALTEAGPRNPVAA
;
A
#
# COMPACT_ATOMS: atom_id res chain seq x y z
N MET A 1 9.37 40.15 20.57
CA MET A 1 8.76 38.90 20.09
C MET A 1 9.83 37.83 20.13
N LEU A 2 9.73 36.86 21.03
CA LEU A 2 10.57 35.68 21.00
C LEU A 2 10.20 34.90 19.73
N PRO A 3 11.16 34.35 18.96
CA PRO A 3 10.83 33.53 17.81
C PRO A 3 9.99 32.34 18.28
N SER A 4 8.87 32.11 17.61
CA SER A 4 8.05 30.92 17.82
C SER A 4 8.98 29.68 17.79
N PRO A 5 8.88 28.74 18.73
CA PRO A 5 9.72 27.53 18.68
C PRO A 5 9.54 26.90 17.30
N ALA A 6 10.65 26.74 16.59
CA ALA A 6 10.62 26.12 15.25
C ALA A 6 9.84 24.81 15.32
N ALA A 7 8.86 24.65 14.43
CA ALA A 7 8.03 23.43 14.38
C ALA A 7 8.96 22.22 14.30
N ARG A 8 8.75 21.24 15.19
CA ARG A 8 9.60 20.05 15.26
C ARG A 8 9.41 19.22 14.01
N ARG A 9 10.52 18.81 13.41
CA ARG A 9 10.53 17.95 12.23
C ARG A 9 10.02 16.54 12.54
N ILE A 10 9.35 15.91 11.58
CA ILE A 10 8.91 14.52 11.63
C ILE A 10 9.80 13.69 10.71
N ALA A 11 10.39 12.63 11.25
CA ALA A 11 11.10 11.64 10.45
C ALA A 11 10.12 10.56 9.98
N VAL A 12 9.88 10.47 8.68
CA VAL A 12 9.09 9.44 8.04
C VAL A 12 10.01 8.27 7.69
N VAL A 13 9.79 7.12 8.33
CA VAL A 13 10.66 5.95 8.21
C VAL A 13 10.01 4.90 7.31
N VAL A 14 10.72 4.49 6.27
CA VAL A 14 10.23 3.56 5.25
C VAL A 14 11.21 2.41 5.02
N LYS A 15 10.72 1.29 4.48
CA LYS A 15 11.56 0.11 4.21
C LYS A 15 12.59 0.36 3.10
N GLY A 16 12.22 1.10 2.07
CA GLY A 16 13.05 1.47 0.93
C GLY A 16 12.42 2.66 0.21
N TYR A 17 13.23 3.60 -0.26
CA TYR A 17 12.76 4.80 -0.93
C TYR A 17 13.79 5.27 -1.99
N PRO A 18 13.34 5.76 -3.16
CA PRO A 18 11.96 5.67 -3.69
C PRO A 18 11.60 4.25 -4.16
N ARG A 19 10.29 3.94 -4.25
CA ARG A 19 9.77 2.68 -4.78
C ARG A 19 8.57 2.89 -5.68
N LEU A 20 8.55 2.23 -6.84
CA LEU A 20 7.45 2.32 -7.81
C LEU A 20 6.14 1.70 -7.29
N SER A 21 6.23 0.64 -6.48
CA SER A 21 5.08 -0.10 -5.98
C SER A 21 4.42 0.51 -4.73
N GLU A 22 5.00 1.58 -4.18
CA GLU A 22 4.55 2.23 -2.94
C GLU A 22 4.17 3.70 -3.20
N THR A 23 3.42 3.94 -4.28
CA THR A 23 3.00 5.28 -4.72
C THR A 23 2.16 6.02 -3.68
N PHE A 24 1.39 5.29 -2.86
CA PHE A 24 0.59 5.87 -1.78
C PHE A 24 1.45 6.54 -0.70
N ILE A 25 2.64 5.99 -0.38
CA ILE A 25 3.58 6.63 0.56
C ILE A 25 4.14 7.93 -0.04
N ALA A 26 4.54 7.89 -1.32
CA ALA A 26 5.02 9.09 -2.00
C ALA A 26 3.93 10.17 -2.11
N GLN A 27 2.69 9.78 -2.38
CA GLN A 27 1.51 10.65 -2.40
C GLN A 27 1.29 11.31 -1.03
N GLU A 28 1.33 10.53 0.05
CA GLU A 28 1.18 11.00 1.42
C GLU A 28 2.27 12.01 1.79
N ILE A 29 3.54 11.67 1.57
CA ILE A 29 4.68 12.55 1.88
C ILE A 29 4.58 13.86 1.09
N LEU A 30 4.31 13.78 -0.22
CA LEU A 30 4.20 14.95 -1.09
C LEU A 30 3.06 15.88 -0.65
N ALA A 31 1.90 15.31 -0.30
CA ALA A 31 0.75 16.09 0.14
C ALA A 31 1.00 16.75 1.51
N LEU A 32 1.57 16.04 2.48
CA LEU A 32 1.90 16.60 3.79
C LEU A 32 3.00 17.68 3.71
N GLU A 33 4.02 17.47 2.86
CA GLU A 33 5.04 18.47 2.57
C GLU A 33 4.43 19.73 1.93
N GLY A 34 3.53 19.55 0.96
CA GLY A 34 2.80 20.64 0.29
C GLY A 34 1.94 21.47 1.25
N ARG A 35 1.51 20.88 2.37
CA ARG A 35 0.78 21.55 3.46
C ARG A 35 1.70 22.18 4.52
N GLY A 36 3.01 22.17 4.27
CA GLY A 36 4.01 22.84 5.09
C GLY A 36 4.47 22.07 6.33
N LEU A 37 4.21 20.75 6.42
CA LEU A 37 4.77 19.94 7.48
C LEU A 37 6.29 19.74 7.25
N PRO A 38 7.14 19.98 8.25
CA PRO A 38 8.58 19.78 8.13
C PRO A 38 8.92 18.30 8.23
N LEU A 39 9.13 17.67 7.08
CA LEU A 39 9.39 16.24 6.97
C LEU A 39 10.84 15.95 6.61
N GLU A 40 11.35 14.78 7.02
CA GLU A 40 12.54 14.12 6.47
C GLU A 40 12.29 12.62 6.32
N ILE A 41 12.94 12.00 5.35
CA ILE A 41 12.73 10.59 5.02
C ILE A 41 13.93 9.75 5.49
N TRP A 42 13.63 8.68 6.22
CA TRP A 42 14.63 7.69 6.63
C TRP A 42 14.33 6.34 5.97
N SER A 43 15.18 5.91 5.08
CA SER A 43 15.03 4.66 4.35
C SER A 43 15.98 3.58 4.90
N LEU A 44 15.43 2.39 5.20
CA LEU A 44 16.22 1.28 5.74
C LEU A 44 17.17 0.66 4.71
N ARG A 45 17.04 1.04 3.44
CA ARG A 45 17.92 0.59 2.36
C ARG A 45 17.88 1.55 1.18
N HIS A 46 18.89 1.46 0.33
CA HIS A 46 18.91 2.14 -0.95
C HIS A 46 17.82 1.61 -1.91
N PRO A 47 17.39 2.41 -2.90
CA PRO A 47 16.45 1.97 -3.90
C PRO A 47 17.04 0.82 -4.73
N THR A 48 16.22 -0.21 -4.99
CA THR A 48 16.61 -1.35 -5.85
C THR A 48 16.11 -1.19 -7.29
N GLU A 49 15.21 -0.24 -7.52
CA GLU A 49 14.58 0.03 -8.81
C GLU A 49 15.26 1.22 -9.48
N ARG A 50 15.58 1.09 -10.78
CA ARG A 50 16.20 2.18 -11.56
C ARG A 50 15.19 3.27 -11.93
N ALA A 51 13.94 2.89 -12.13
CA ALA A 51 12.87 3.82 -12.48
C ALA A 51 12.29 4.46 -11.21
N VAL A 52 12.05 5.77 -11.27
CA VAL A 52 11.51 6.58 -10.16
C VAL A 52 10.18 7.18 -10.61
N HIS A 53 9.15 7.02 -9.80
CA HIS A 53 7.85 7.62 -10.07
C HIS A 53 7.96 9.16 -10.09
N PRO A 54 7.27 9.90 -11.00
CA PRO A 54 7.37 11.36 -11.07
C PRO A 54 7.10 12.09 -9.76
N MET A 55 6.21 11.60 -8.90
CA MET A 55 5.95 12.18 -7.57
C MET A 55 7.21 12.23 -6.69
N ASN A 56 8.03 11.19 -6.71
CA ASN A 56 9.23 11.16 -5.87
C ASN A 56 10.24 12.25 -6.26
N ARG A 57 10.18 12.78 -7.50
CA ARG A 57 11.03 13.90 -7.94
C ARG A 57 10.54 15.26 -7.43
N GLN A 58 9.28 15.34 -7.01
CA GLN A 58 8.66 16.57 -6.50
C GLN A 58 8.86 16.72 -4.99
N ILE A 59 9.08 15.60 -4.29
CA ILE A 59 9.35 15.60 -2.85
C ILE A 59 10.71 16.23 -2.59
N LYS A 60 10.74 17.23 -1.69
CA LYS A 60 11.93 18.01 -1.32
C LYS A 60 12.53 17.58 0.02
N ALA A 61 11.78 16.79 0.81
CA ALA A 61 12.22 16.27 2.09
C ALA A 61 13.57 15.55 1.94
N PRO A 62 14.57 15.85 2.78
CA PRO A 62 15.86 15.20 2.73
C PRO A 62 15.74 13.70 3.02
N VAL A 63 16.54 12.89 2.32
CA VAL A 63 16.52 11.44 2.43
C VAL A 63 17.81 10.95 3.06
N THR A 64 17.70 10.23 4.17
CA THR A 64 18.82 9.54 4.83
C THR A 64 18.65 8.03 4.66
N TYR A 65 19.71 7.36 4.16
CA TYR A 65 19.73 5.92 4.02
C TYR A 65 20.48 5.27 5.19
N LEU A 66 19.88 4.25 5.76
CA LEU A 66 20.52 3.36 6.73
C LEU A 66 21.24 2.22 5.99
N PRO A 67 22.30 1.63 6.57
CA PRO A 67 22.97 0.48 5.96
C PRO A 67 21.98 -0.69 5.84
N GLU A 68 21.78 -1.21 4.63
CA GLU A 68 20.89 -2.35 4.43
C GLU A 68 21.45 -3.58 5.13
N TYR A 69 22.76 -3.82 4.99
CA TYR A 69 23.49 -4.82 5.77
C TYR A 69 24.55 -4.14 6.61
N LEU A 70 24.72 -4.61 7.86
CA LEU A 70 25.61 -3.96 8.83
C LEU A 70 27.08 -3.97 8.40
N TYR A 71 27.49 -4.93 7.59
CA TYR A 71 28.85 -5.05 7.05
C TYR A 71 29.16 -4.07 5.91
N GLU A 72 28.16 -3.43 5.32
CA GLU A 72 28.35 -2.41 4.27
C GLU A 72 28.94 -1.12 4.85
N GLU A 73 28.55 -0.76 6.08
CA GLU A 73 29.01 0.45 6.76
C GLU A 73 29.43 0.16 8.22
N PRO A 74 30.41 -0.73 8.45
CA PRO A 74 30.73 -1.24 9.79
C PRO A 74 31.17 -0.15 10.76
N VAL A 75 31.91 0.84 10.29
CA VAL A 75 32.36 1.99 11.12
C VAL A 75 31.17 2.84 11.57
N ARG A 76 30.18 3.07 10.72
CA ARG A 76 28.97 3.81 11.04
C ARG A 76 28.14 3.08 12.08
N VAL A 77 27.99 1.76 11.92
CA VAL A 77 27.31 0.89 12.89
C VAL A 77 28.04 0.87 14.23
N LEU A 78 29.37 0.71 14.25
CA LEU A 78 30.16 0.72 15.46
C LEU A 78 30.05 2.05 16.22
N ARG A 79 30.12 3.19 15.50
CA ARG A 79 29.94 4.52 16.10
C ARG A 79 28.53 4.67 16.71
N GLY A 80 27.51 4.14 16.06
CA GLY A 80 26.15 4.10 16.57
C GLY A 80 26.04 3.26 17.85
N ALA A 81 26.65 2.08 17.86
CA ALA A 81 26.68 1.19 19.02
C ALA A 81 27.41 1.82 20.23
N LEU A 82 28.60 2.37 20.02
CA LEU A 82 29.39 3.04 21.06
C LEU A 82 28.67 4.26 21.64
N TRP A 83 27.97 5.03 20.80
CA TRP A 83 27.13 6.14 21.24
C TRP A 83 25.94 5.64 22.08
N SER A 84 25.31 4.55 21.67
CA SER A 84 24.16 3.95 22.36
C SER A 84 24.51 3.41 23.73
N LEU A 85 25.71 2.84 23.93
CA LEU A 85 26.21 2.36 25.23
C LEU A 85 26.22 3.43 26.31
N ARG A 86 26.36 4.70 25.94
CA ARG A 86 26.36 5.84 26.87
C ARG A 86 24.97 6.34 27.23
N ARG A 87 23.91 5.76 26.69
CA ARG A 87 22.53 6.17 26.94
C ARG A 87 21.92 5.43 28.13
N LYS A 88 21.22 6.13 29.00
CA LYS A 88 20.54 5.53 30.16
C LYS A 88 19.57 4.42 29.74
N ALA A 89 18.93 4.59 28.59
CA ALA A 89 17.99 3.62 28.04
C ALA A 89 18.62 2.37 27.42
N PHE A 90 19.96 2.29 27.29
CA PHE A 90 20.64 1.16 26.65
C PHE A 90 20.30 -0.18 27.27
N GLY A 91 20.28 -0.27 28.61
CA GLY A 91 19.91 -1.51 29.30
C GLY A 91 18.48 -1.96 29.02
N SER A 92 17.53 -1.02 28.98
CA SER A 92 16.13 -1.29 28.63
C SER A 92 16.00 -1.77 27.17
N LEU A 93 16.71 -1.12 26.24
CA LEU A 93 16.76 -1.56 24.85
C LEU A 93 17.29 -2.98 24.73
N MET A 94 18.42 -3.29 25.40
CA MET A 94 19.01 -4.64 25.31
C MET A 94 18.08 -5.69 25.91
N LYS A 95 17.37 -5.40 27.00
CA LYS A 95 16.33 -6.29 27.53
C LYS A 95 15.24 -6.57 26.50
N THR A 96 14.73 -5.53 25.85
CA THR A 96 13.74 -5.63 24.75
C THR A 96 14.29 -6.43 23.58
N PHE A 97 15.47 -6.11 23.10
CA PHE A 97 16.11 -6.80 21.98
C PHE A 97 16.31 -8.31 22.26
N TRP A 98 16.83 -8.68 23.44
CA TRP A 98 17.05 -10.08 23.79
C TRP A 98 15.73 -10.85 23.92
N ARG A 99 14.66 -10.22 24.40
CA ARG A 99 13.32 -10.81 24.42
C ARG A 99 12.80 -11.05 23.01
N ASP A 100 12.96 -10.07 22.13
CA ASP A 100 12.55 -10.17 20.71
C ASP A 100 13.38 -11.22 19.98
N LEU A 101 14.69 -11.26 20.19
CA LEU A 101 15.60 -12.23 19.58
C LEU A 101 15.29 -13.68 19.98
N LYS A 102 14.92 -13.92 21.23
CA LYS A 102 14.51 -15.25 21.69
C LYS A 102 13.26 -15.78 20.99
N ARG A 103 12.37 -14.87 20.53
CA ARG A 103 11.12 -15.22 19.83
C ARG A 103 11.29 -15.29 18.30
N ASP A 104 12.25 -14.53 17.77
CA ASP A 104 12.57 -14.45 16.34
C ASP A 104 14.10 -14.46 16.18
N PHE A 105 14.68 -15.66 16.27
CA PHE A 105 16.14 -15.86 16.20
C PHE A 105 16.62 -15.81 14.74
N THR A 106 16.70 -14.59 14.20
CA THR A 106 17.13 -14.34 12.81
C THR A 106 18.20 -13.26 12.73
N ALA A 107 19.08 -13.36 11.71
CA ALA A 107 20.04 -12.31 11.38
C ALA A 107 19.36 -10.95 11.12
N ASN A 108 18.11 -10.99 10.66
CA ASN A 108 17.27 -9.82 10.47
C ASN A 108 17.05 -9.03 11.78
N ARG A 109 16.88 -9.72 12.91
CA ARG A 109 16.67 -9.07 14.22
C ARG A 109 17.95 -8.30 14.64
N VAL A 110 19.12 -8.87 14.43
CA VAL A 110 20.40 -8.20 14.69
C VAL A 110 20.60 -6.99 13.77
N ARG A 111 20.24 -7.12 12.49
CA ARG A 111 20.27 -6.02 11.53
C ARG A 111 19.41 -4.84 11.98
N ARG A 112 18.17 -5.10 12.44
CA ARG A 112 17.27 -4.05 12.96
C ARG A 112 17.89 -3.29 14.15
N LEU A 113 18.57 -3.98 15.04
CA LEU A 113 19.28 -3.34 16.16
C LEU A 113 20.42 -2.44 15.68
N GLY A 114 21.25 -2.91 14.76
CA GLY A 114 22.35 -2.12 14.19
C GLY A 114 21.84 -0.88 13.44
N GLN A 115 20.79 -1.02 12.65
CA GLN A 115 20.11 0.11 11.99
C GLN A 115 19.56 1.12 13.00
N ALA A 116 18.97 0.64 14.10
CA ALA A 116 18.47 1.50 15.17
C ALA A 116 19.59 2.27 15.88
N PHE A 117 20.76 1.67 16.09
CA PHE A 117 21.94 2.37 16.64
C PHE A 117 22.39 3.52 15.74
N VAL A 118 22.46 3.28 14.43
CA VAL A 118 22.83 4.31 13.45
C VAL A 118 21.78 5.43 13.46
N MET A 119 20.51 5.07 13.33
CA MET A 119 19.41 6.03 13.32
C MET A 119 19.38 6.87 14.60
N ALA A 120 19.44 6.26 15.77
CA ALA A 120 19.36 6.97 17.04
C ALA A 120 20.49 7.98 17.22
N ARG A 121 21.71 7.67 16.72
CA ARG A 121 22.86 8.57 16.79
C ARG A 121 22.77 9.73 15.81
N GLU A 122 22.23 9.48 14.62
CA GLU A 122 22.25 10.43 13.50
C GLU A 122 20.98 11.27 13.35
N LEU A 123 19.89 10.91 14.05
CA LEU A 123 18.67 11.73 14.07
C LEU A 123 18.98 13.16 14.51
N PRO A 124 18.66 14.18 13.68
CA PRO A 124 18.82 15.57 14.02
C PRO A 124 18.10 15.94 15.34
N ALA A 125 18.65 16.93 16.05
CA ALA A 125 18.09 17.34 17.34
C ALA A 125 16.69 17.94 17.22
N ASP A 126 16.36 18.56 16.09
CA ASP A 126 15.09 19.17 15.77
C ASP A 126 14.01 18.16 15.32
N VAL A 127 14.36 16.89 15.08
CA VAL A 127 13.38 15.82 14.88
C VAL A 127 12.72 15.49 16.20
N GLY A 128 11.45 15.80 16.32
CA GLY A 128 10.67 15.57 17.55
C GLY A 128 9.88 14.26 17.56
N HIS A 129 9.58 13.73 16.39
CA HIS A 129 8.69 12.58 16.22
C HIS A 129 9.12 11.66 15.09
N LEU A 130 8.84 10.35 15.24
CA LEU A 130 9.12 9.33 14.24
C LEU A 130 7.79 8.74 13.76
N HIS A 131 7.53 8.82 12.46
CA HIS A 131 6.40 8.14 11.83
C HIS A 131 6.89 7.02 10.94
N VAL A 132 6.37 5.81 11.09
CA VAL A 132 6.88 4.65 10.34
C VAL A 132 5.80 4.02 9.48
N HIS A 133 6.10 3.76 8.22
CA HIS A 133 5.31 2.87 7.39
C HIS A 133 5.75 1.43 7.59
N TYR A 134 4.78 0.55 7.84
CA TYR A 134 4.90 -0.89 8.09
C TYR A 134 5.30 -1.28 9.52
N LEU A 135 4.43 -2.06 10.15
CA LEU A 135 4.63 -2.61 11.48
C LEU A 135 5.71 -3.70 11.59
N HIS A 136 6.18 -4.28 10.47
CA HIS A 136 7.23 -5.31 10.52
C HIS A 136 8.64 -4.69 10.79
N THR A 137 9.61 -4.90 9.90
CA THR A 137 11.03 -4.48 10.06
C THR A 137 11.21 -2.98 10.35
N PRO A 138 10.57 -2.04 9.62
CA PRO A 138 10.76 -0.62 9.89
C PRO A 138 10.33 -0.22 11.30
N ALA A 139 9.16 -0.68 11.75
CA ALA A 139 8.70 -0.36 13.11
C ALA A 139 9.59 -0.96 14.21
N SER A 140 10.28 -2.08 13.98
CA SER A 140 11.25 -2.58 14.95
C SER A 140 12.47 -1.65 15.06
N VAL A 141 12.96 -1.11 13.94
CA VAL A 141 14.08 -0.14 13.95
C VAL A 141 13.67 1.13 14.66
N VAL A 142 12.48 1.67 14.32
CA VAL A 142 11.94 2.88 14.95
C VAL A 142 11.72 2.68 16.45
N ARG A 143 11.12 1.56 16.87
CA ARG A 143 10.91 1.20 18.27
C ARG A 143 12.20 1.22 19.07
N TYR A 144 13.27 0.59 18.56
CA TYR A 144 14.56 0.56 19.21
C TYR A 144 15.23 1.95 19.24
N ALA A 145 15.15 2.72 18.14
CA ALA A 145 15.68 4.07 18.10
C ALA A 145 14.91 5.02 19.02
N ALA A 146 13.58 4.90 19.09
CA ALA A 146 12.73 5.66 20.00
C ALA A 146 13.09 5.41 21.47
N LEU A 147 13.31 4.14 21.87
CA LEU A 147 13.76 3.78 23.22
C LEU A 147 15.08 4.47 23.56
N LEU A 148 16.07 4.52 22.63
CA LEU A 148 17.37 5.17 22.87
C LEU A 148 17.29 6.69 22.96
N THR A 149 16.40 7.30 22.20
CA THR A 149 16.35 8.76 22.03
C THR A 149 15.28 9.43 22.87
N GLY A 150 14.34 8.66 23.44
CA GLY A 150 13.17 9.20 24.16
C GLY A 150 12.15 9.87 23.24
N ARG A 151 12.24 9.69 21.91
CA ARG A 151 11.28 10.25 20.97
C ARG A 151 10.01 9.42 20.92
N SER A 152 8.89 10.10 20.73
CA SER A 152 7.62 9.44 20.45
C SER A 152 7.58 8.91 19.01
N TRP A 153 6.73 7.92 18.78
CA TRP A 153 6.54 7.37 17.44
C TRP A 153 5.11 6.93 17.18
N THR A 154 4.75 6.91 15.91
CA THR A 154 3.45 6.50 15.35
C THR A 154 3.66 5.64 14.11
N PHE A 155 2.60 5.02 13.62
CA PHE A 155 2.73 4.14 12.45
C PHE A 155 1.56 4.23 11.48
N SER A 156 1.86 3.93 10.20
CA SER A 156 0.90 3.55 9.16
C SER A 156 1.11 2.07 8.82
N ALA A 157 0.11 1.24 9.11
CA ALA A 157 0.15 -0.19 8.84
C ALA A 157 -0.54 -0.53 7.51
N HIS A 158 -0.02 -1.54 6.81
CA HIS A 158 -0.52 -1.95 5.51
C HIS A 158 -0.77 -3.45 5.48
N ALA A 159 -1.49 -3.95 4.46
CA ALA A 159 -1.98 -5.33 4.44
C ALA A 159 -0.91 -6.39 4.79
N LYS A 160 0.27 -6.31 4.15
CA LYS A 160 1.31 -7.34 4.37
C LYS A 160 1.78 -7.41 5.82
N ASP A 161 2.10 -6.29 6.42
CA ASP A 161 2.63 -6.26 7.78
C ASP A 161 1.56 -6.54 8.83
N ILE A 162 0.29 -6.21 8.56
CA ILE A 162 -0.83 -6.56 9.43
C ILE A 162 -1.02 -8.09 9.50
N TRP A 163 -1.02 -8.74 8.34
CA TRP A 163 -1.42 -10.14 8.23
C TRP A 163 -0.26 -11.16 8.32
N THR A 164 0.99 -10.72 8.16
CA THR A 164 2.15 -11.62 8.20
C THR A 164 3.08 -11.38 9.38
N THR A 165 2.90 -10.31 10.17
CA THR A 165 3.65 -10.10 11.41
C THR A 165 2.98 -10.87 12.56
N PRO A 166 3.74 -11.60 13.41
CA PRO A 166 3.19 -12.29 14.55
C PRO A 166 2.46 -11.36 15.52
N ASP A 167 1.37 -11.82 16.13
CA ASP A 167 0.54 -11.01 17.04
C ASP A 167 1.30 -10.49 18.25
N TRP A 168 2.24 -11.27 18.80
CA TRP A 168 3.05 -10.82 19.92
C TRP A 168 3.88 -9.57 19.58
N GLU A 169 4.41 -9.52 18.35
CA GLU A 169 5.22 -8.39 17.88
C GLU A 169 4.34 -7.15 17.62
N LYS A 170 3.13 -7.37 17.07
CA LYS A 170 2.13 -6.31 16.90
C LYS A 170 1.69 -5.74 18.24
N ARG A 171 1.29 -6.58 19.20
CA ARG A 171 0.86 -6.16 20.56
C ARG A 171 1.89 -5.29 21.25
N GLU A 172 3.16 -5.67 21.21
CA GLU A 172 4.22 -4.89 21.84
C GLU A 172 4.45 -3.53 21.17
N LYS A 173 4.38 -3.48 19.83
CA LYS A 173 4.51 -2.23 19.07
C LYS A 173 3.31 -1.31 19.30
N LEU A 174 2.11 -1.87 19.35
CA LEU A 174 0.89 -1.12 19.64
C LEU A 174 0.90 -0.54 21.06
N SER A 175 1.46 -1.25 22.05
CA SER A 175 1.55 -0.71 23.42
C SER A 175 2.55 0.43 23.59
N GLU A 176 3.46 0.65 22.64
CA GLU A 176 4.53 1.65 22.72
C GLU A 176 4.35 2.82 21.74
N ALA A 177 3.57 2.66 20.67
CA ALA A 177 3.26 3.74 19.75
C ALA A 177 2.24 4.71 20.35
N LEU A 178 2.24 5.99 19.96
CA LEU A 178 1.22 6.94 20.42
C LEU A 178 -0.14 6.71 19.76
N TRP A 179 -0.14 6.40 18.48
CA TRP A 179 -1.32 6.01 17.71
C TRP A 179 -0.87 5.35 16.40
N GLY A 180 -1.79 4.70 15.73
CA GLY A 180 -1.57 4.14 14.41
C GLY A 180 -2.74 4.35 13.47
N VAL A 181 -2.46 4.26 12.18
CA VAL A 181 -3.48 4.26 11.13
C VAL A 181 -3.30 3.07 10.21
N THR A 182 -4.38 2.69 9.55
CA THR A 182 -4.36 1.71 8.46
C THR A 182 -5.43 2.03 7.44
N CYS A 183 -5.27 1.51 6.22
CA CYS A 183 -6.07 1.88 5.06
C CYS A 183 -7.25 0.93 4.77
N THR A 184 -7.61 0.03 5.71
CA THR A 184 -8.78 -0.84 5.59
C THR A 184 -9.47 -1.00 6.93
N ALA A 185 -10.82 -1.07 6.95
CA ALA A 185 -11.60 -1.27 8.16
C ALA A 185 -11.25 -2.60 8.84
N GLN A 186 -11.13 -3.68 8.07
CA GLN A 186 -10.72 -4.98 8.60
C GLN A 186 -9.33 -4.93 9.25
N GLY A 187 -8.39 -4.17 8.66
CA GLY A 187 -7.06 -3.96 9.25
C GLY A 187 -7.12 -3.16 10.55
N ALA A 188 -7.94 -2.11 10.60
CA ALA A 188 -8.13 -1.28 11.78
C ALA A 188 -8.74 -2.09 12.93
N GLU A 189 -9.80 -2.86 12.67
CA GLU A 189 -10.44 -3.73 13.64
C GLU A 189 -9.47 -4.78 14.21
N HIS A 190 -8.73 -5.47 13.33
CA HIS A 190 -7.74 -6.45 13.74
C HIS A 190 -6.63 -5.84 14.62
N LEU A 191 -6.04 -4.71 14.22
CA LEU A 191 -4.99 -4.06 15.00
C LEU A 191 -5.55 -3.49 16.31
N GLN A 192 -6.76 -2.92 16.29
CA GLN A 192 -7.43 -2.41 17.49
C GLN A 192 -7.72 -3.54 18.50
N SER A 193 -8.07 -4.75 18.05
CA SER A 193 -8.27 -5.91 18.92
C SER A 193 -6.97 -6.39 19.60
N LEU A 194 -5.82 -6.05 19.03
CA LEU A 194 -4.50 -6.34 19.60
C LEU A 194 -3.95 -5.21 20.48
N SER A 195 -4.53 -4.01 20.40
CA SER A 195 -4.08 -2.83 21.16
C SER A 195 -4.63 -2.85 22.58
N PRO A 196 -3.82 -2.44 23.59
CA PRO A 196 -4.30 -2.26 24.94
C PRO A 196 -5.18 -1.01 25.14
N LEU A 197 -5.17 -0.10 24.17
CA LEU A 197 -5.86 1.19 24.24
C LEU A 197 -7.01 1.25 23.23
N THR A 198 -8.18 1.71 23.66
CA THR A 198 -9.33 1.95 22.80
C THR A 198 -9.09 3.18 21.90
N GLY A 199 -9.48 3.10 20.64
CA GLY A 199 -9.30 4.19 19.67
C GLY A 199 -7.85 4.46 19.29
N HIS A 200 -6.95 3.55 19.58
CA HIS A 200 -5.51 3.68 19.32
C HIS A 200 -5.16 3.52 17.85
N VAL A 201 -5.92 2.70 17.13
CA VAL A 201 -5.75 2.49 15.68
C VAL A 201 -6.96 3.04 14.96
N SER A 202 -6.74 3.92 13.99
CA SER A 202 -7.80 4.54 13.20
C SER A 202 -7.75 4.07 11.76
N LEU A 203 -8.92 4.05 11.13
CA LEU A 203 -9.04 3.86 9.69
C LEU A 203 -8.78 5.20 8.99
N VAL A 204 -7.79 5.22 8.10
CA VAL A 204 -7.50 6.36 7.23
C VAL A 204 -7.24 5.83 5.83
N TYR A 205 -8.18 6.01 4.94
CA TYR A 205 -8.01 5.61 3.54
C TYR A 205 -6.95 6.47 2.87
N HIS A 206 -6.05 5.84 2.10
CA HIS A 206 -5.05 6.59 1.32
C HIS A 206 -5.72 7.42 0.23
N GLY A 207 -6.85 6.93 -0.29
CA GLY A 207 -7.56 7.59 -1.38
C GLY A 207 -6.72 7.71 -2.66
N LEU A 208 -7.29 8.37 -3.65
CA LEU A 208 -6.64 8.64 -4.92
C LEU A 208 -6.53 10.16 -5.14
N ASP A 209 -5.34 10.62 -5.53
CA ASP A 209 -5.14 11.99 -6.02
C ASP A 209 -5.72 12.13 -7.42
N LEU A 210 -6.98 12.56 -7.51
CA LEU A 210 -7.70 12.72 -8.77
C LEU A 210 -7.11 13.79 -9.69
N SER A 211 -6.34 14.73 -9.17
CA SER A 211 -5.70 15.79 -9.98
C SER A 211 -4.66 15.21 -10.96
N ARG A 212 -4.19 14.00 -10.71
CA ARG A 212 -3.20 13.29 -11.52
C ARG A 212 -3.81 12.43 -12.62
N PHE A 213 -5.13 12.34 -12.66
CA PHE A 213 -5.84 11.55 -13.65
C PHE A 213 -6.55 12.47 -14.63
N PRO A 214 -6.48 12.20 -15.95
CA PRO A 214 -7.27 12.93 -16.91
C PRO A 214 -8.76 12.71 -16.66
N ALA A 215 -9.58 13.60 -17.18
CA ALA A 215 -11.03 13.41 -17.17
C ALA A 215 -11.41 12.05 -17.79
N PRO A 216 -12.37 11.34 -17.21
CA PRO A 216 -12.86 10.09 -17.79
C PRO A 216 -13.48 10.34 -19.16
N PRO A 217 -13.54 9.33 -20.04
CA PRO A 217 -14.25 9.43 -21.32
C PRO A 217 -15.70 9.87 -21.11
N GLU A 218 -16.19 10.78 -21.94
CA GLU A 218 -17.61 11.24 -21.90
C GLU A 218 -18.56 10.08 -22.20
N ALA A 219 -18.22 9.25 -23.17
CA ALA A 219 -18.96 8.04 -23.54
C ALA A 219 -18.01 6.89 -23.84
N ARG A 220 -18.47 5.67 -23.63
CA ARG A 220 -17.81 4.44 -24.02
C ARG A 220 -18.59 3.75 -25.12
N PRO A 221 -17.92 3.03 -26.07
CA PRO A 221 -18.64 2.19 -27.02
C PRO A 221 -19.54 1.17 -26.33
N MET A 222 -20.70 0.90 -26.94
CA MET A 222 -21.69 -0.02 -26.38
C MET A 222 -21.43 -1.46 -26.87
N ARG A 223 -20.20 -1.95 -26.73
CA ARG A 223 -19.82 -3.32 -27.11
C ARG A 223 -20.53 -4.33 -26.23
N ASP A 224 -21.24 -5.27 -26.84
CA ASP A 224 -21.95 -6.36 -26.15
C ASP A 224 -21.36 -7.76 -26.46
N GLY A 225 -20.27 -7.79 -27.25
CA GLY A 225 -19.61 -9.02 -27.66
C GLY A 225 -20.27 -9.76 -28.80
N SER A 226 -21.29 -9.20 -29.46
CA SER A 226 -21.92 -9.79 -30.64
C SER A 226 -21.09 -9.60 -31.92
N ASP A 227 -20.32 -8.48 -32.01
CA ASP A 227 -19.51 -8.17 -33.17
C ASP A 227 -18.06 -8.69 -33.02
N PRO A 228 -17.62 -9.64 -33.86
CA PRO A 228 -16.24 -10.13 -33.85
C PRO A 228 -15.20 -9.07 -34.29
N ALA A 229 -15.62 -8.03 -35.04
CA ALA A 229 -14.73 -6.96 -35.46
C ALA A 229 -14.50 -5.91 -34.38
N ASP A 230 -15.45 -5.74 -33.42
CA ASP A 230 -15.30 -4.84 -32.28
C ASP A 230 -15.61 -5.55 -30.94
N PRO A 231 -14.72 -6.47 -30.51
CA PRO A 231 -14.93 -7.29 -29.31
C PRO A 231 -14.87 -6.48 -28.02
N VAL A 232 -15.53 -6.99 -26.97
CA VAL A 232 -15.45 -6.42 -25.61
C VAL A 232 -14.01 -6.45 -25.10
N ARG A 233 -13.53 -5.33 -24.59
CA ARG A 233 -12.15 -5.12 -24.13
C ARG A 233 -12.08 -5.24 -22.61
N ILE A 234 -11.49 -6.31 -22.15
CA ILE A 234 -11.30 -6.60 -20.71
C ILE A 234 -9.85 -6.25 -20.35
N VAL A 235 -9.65 -5.62 -19.21
CA VAL A 235 -8.31 -5.25 -18.74
C VAL A 235 -8.11 -5.62 -17.26
N SER A 236 -6.89 -6.03 -16.93
CA SER A 236 -6.42 -6.16 -15.55
C SER A 236 -5.07 -5.48 -15.37
N VAL A 237 -4.86 -4.87 -14.22
CA VAL A 237 -3.61 -4.22 -13.86
C VAL A 237 -3.12 -4.75 -12.52
N GLY A 238 -1.91 -5.29 -12.48
CA GLY A 238 -1.31 -5.77 -11.25
C GLY A 238 -0.16 -6.75 -11.49
N ARG A 239 0.67 -6.94 -10.47
CA ARG A 239 1.74 -7.93 -10.56
C ARG A 239 1.17 -9.34 -10.68
N ALA A 240 1.71 -10.15 -11.57
CA ALA A 240 1.39 -11.57 -11.70
C ALA A 240 1.95 -12.37 -10.51
N VAL A 241 1.24 -12.30 -9.37
CA VAL A 241 1.55 -12.98 -8.10
C VAL A 241 0.29 -13.65 -7.57
N SER A 242 0.44 -14.66 -6.74
CA SER A 242 -0.63 -15.55 -6.27
C SER A 242 -1.88 -14.82 -5.73
N LYS A 243 -1.67 -13.77 -4.91
CA LYS A 243 -2.78 -13.02 -4.30
C LYS A 243 -3.66 -12.22 -5.28
N LYS A 244 -3.23 -12.05 -6.53
CA LYS A 244 -4.00 -11.33 -7.56
C LYS A 244 -5.01 -12.21 -8.30
N GLY A 245 -4.93 -13.53 -8.16
CA GLY A 245 -5.93 -14.47 -8.69
C GLY A 245 -6.01 -14.52 -10.21
N PHE A 246 -4.99 -14.09 -10.96
CA PHE A 246 -5.04 -14.09 -12.42
C PHE A 246 -5.09 -15.50 -13.02
N ASP A 247 -4.71 -16.51 -12.27
CA ASP A 247 -4.92 -17.94 -12.61
C ASP A 247 -6.41 -18.30 -12.69
N ASP A 248 -7.23 -17.78 -11.77
CA ASP A 248 -8.68 -17.94 -11.79
C ASP A 248 -9.30 -17.15 -12.97
N LEU A 249 -8.77 -15.94 -13.25
CA LEU A 249 -9.25 -15.16 -14.37
C LEU A 249 -9.00 -15.83 -15.73
N ILE A 250 -7.80 -16.40 -15.96
CA ILE A 250 -7.52 -17.14 -17.19
C ILE A 250 -8.46 -18.34 -17.33
N GLN A 251 -8.77 -19.03 -16.24
CA GLN A 251 -9.73 -20.13 -16.23
C GLN A 251 -11.15 -19.66 -16.55
N ALA A 252 -11.59 -18.55 -15.93
CA ALA A 252 -12.89 -17.96 -16.15
C ALA A 252 -13.08 -17.49 -17.61
N LEU A 253 -12.06 -16.85 -18.18
CA LEU A 253 -12.08 -16.39 -19.58
C LEU A 253 -12.15 -17.54 -20.56
N ALA A 254 -11.50 -18.67 -20.25
CA ALA A 254 -11.53 -19.86 -21.10
C ALA A 254 -12.92 -20.54 -21.12
N ALA A 255 -13.72 -20.35 -20.09
CA ALA A 255 -15.05 -20.92 -19.96
C ALA A 255 -16.17 -20.04 -20.57
N LEU A 256 -15.81 -18.86 -21.12
CA LEU A 256 -16.79 -17.96 -21.72
C LEU A 256 -17.43 -18.59 -22.99
N PRO A 257 -18.73 -18.30 -23.25
CA PRO A 257 -19.42 -18.77 -24.45
C PRO A 257 -18.66 -18.45 -25.74
N GLN A 258 -18.74 -19.37 -26.71
CA GLN A 258 -18.03 -19.20 -27.99
C GLN A 258 -18.56 -18.05 -28.86
N ASP A 259 -19.85 -17.69 -28.68
CA ASP A 259 -20.52 -16.59 -29.37
C ASP A 259 -20.18 -15.22 -28.79
N LEU A 260 -19.46 -15.18 -27.65
CA LEU A 260 -18.99 -13.94 -27.05
C LEU A 260 -17.62 -13.55 -27.61
N ASN A 261 -17.56 -12.38 -28.27
CA ASN A 261 -16.32 -11.83 -28.78
C ASN A 261 -15.68 -10.91 -27.74
N TRP A 262 -14.49 -11.26 -27.29
CA TRP A 262 -13.72 -10.53 -26.27
C TRP A 262 -12.22 -10.55 -26.53
N ARG A 263 -11.51 -9.57 -25.98
CA ARG A 263 -10.05 -9.51 -25.86
C ARG A 263 -9.68 -9.14 -24.44
N PHE A 264 -8.62 -9.73 -23.93
CA PHE A 264 -8.13 -9.45 -22.59
C PHE A 264 -6.69 -8.94 -22.63
N ALA A 265 -6.41 -7.86 -21.87
CA ALA A 265 -5.08 -7.32 -21.69
C ALA A 265 -4.68 -7.35 -20.20
N HIS A 266 -3.55 -7.98 -19.90
CA HIS A 266 -2.94 -7.94 -18.58
C HIS A 266 -1.75 -7.00 -18.57
N VAL A 267 -1.74 -6.03 -17.63
CA VAL A 267 -0.64 -5.10 -17.40
C VAL A 267 0.03 -5.40 -16.07
N GLY A 268 1.29 -5.77 -16.11
CA GLY A 268 2.14 -6.05 -14.95
C GLY A 268 3.16 -7.14 -15.23
N GLY A 269 4.26 -7.10 -14.50
CA GLY A 269 5.24 -8.18 -14.42
C GLY A 269 4.94 -9.07 -13.21
N GLY A 270 5.78 -10.06 -12.97
CA GLY A 270 5.70 -10.91 -11.77
C GLY A 270 6.12 -12.35 -12.02
N GLU A 271 6.34 -13.08 -10.95
CA GLU A 271 6.86 -14.45 -10.98
C GLU A 271 5.95 -15.47 -11.70
N LEU A 272 4.63 -15.21 -11.69
CA LEU A 272 3.64 -16.11 -12.31
C LEU A 272 3.35 -15.77 -13.79
N LEU A 273 3.98 -14.75 -14.38
CA LEU A 273 3.65 -14.30 -15.73
C LEU A 273 3.80 -15.42 -16.78
N ASN A 274 4.88 -16.20 -16.70
CA ASN A 274 5.11 -17.33 -17.64
C ASN A 274 4.10 -18.45 -17.41
N SER A 275 3.73 -18.75 -16.17
CA SER A 275 2.70 -19.73 -15.84
C SER A 275 1.32 -19.32 -16.39
N LEU A 276 0.97 -18.02 -16.28
CA LEU A 276 -0.29 -17.50 -16.84
C LEU A 276 -0.33 -17.59 -18.37
N LYS A 277 0.79 -17.30 -19.06
CA LYS A 277 0.90 -17.50 -20.51
C LYS A 277 0.71 -18.96 -20.90
N ALA A 278 1.38 -19.87 -20.21
CA ALA A 278 1.23 -21.31 -20.46
C ALA A 278 -0.22 -21.77 -20.22
N LYS A 279 -0.88 -21.29 -19.15
CA LYS A 279 -2.27 -21.59 -18.87
C LYS A 279 -3.21 -21.07 -19.97
N ALA A 280 -2.98 -19.86 -20.49
CA ALA A 280 -3.76 -19.33 -21.61
C ALA A 280 -3.61 -20.19 -22.89
N GLN A 281 -2.40 -20.70 -23.18
CA GLN A 281 -2.15 -21.63 -24.28
C GLN A 281 -2.88 -22.97 -24.07
N GLN A 282 -2.74 -23.59 -22.89
CA GLN A 282 -3.39 -24.86 -22.57
C GLN A 282 -4.90 -24.79 -22.68
N ASN A 283 -5.49 -23.64 -22.35
CA ASN A 283 -6.92 -23.40 -22.44
C ASN A 283 -7.39 -22.90 -23.83
N GLY A 284 -6.51 -22.79 -24.83
CA GLY A 284 -6.86 -22.43 -26.21
C GLY A 284 -7.29 -20.96 -26.41
N ILE A 285 -6.91 -20.06 -25.50
CA ILE A 285 -7.30 -18.63 -25.55
C ILE A 285 -6.10 -17.67 -25.72
N ALA A 286 -4.93 -18.20 -26.06
CA ALA A 286 -3.70 -17.39 -26.15
C ALA A 286 -3.81 -16.25 -27.18
N ASP A 287 -4.54 -16.45 -28.27
CA ASP A 287 -4.81 -15.46 -29.32
C ASP A 287 -5.70 -14.30 -28.86
N LYS A 288 -6.49 -14.50 -27.78
CA LYS A 288 -7.39 -13.49 -27.20
C LYS A 288 -6.77 -12.74 -26.01
N VAL A 289 -5.58 -13.17 -25.53
CA VAL A 289 -4.95 -12.67 -24.31
C VAL A 289 -3.62 -11.98 -24.61
N ALA A 290 -3.50 -10.71 -24.27
CA ALA A 290 -2.27 -9.94 -24.38
C ALA A 290 -1.62 -9.69 -22.99
N PHE A 291 -0.37 -10.14 -22.80
CA PHE A 291 0.43 -9.85 -21.62
C PHE A 291 1.40 -8.71 -21.93
N LEU A 292 1.08 -7.49 -21.49
CA LEU A 292 1.76 -6.25 -21.89
C LEU A 292 3.00 -5.91 -21.05
N GLY A 293 3.28 -6.70 -20.00
CA GLY A 293 4.35 -6.38 -19.04
C GLY A 293 4.06 -5.13 -18.23
N SER A 294 5.06 -4.63 -17.51
CA SER A 294 4.93 -3.39 -16.73
C SER A 294 4.86 -2.18 -17.65
N LYS A 295 3.94 -1.26 -17.38
CA LYS A 295 3.72 -0.02 -18.13
C LYS A 295 3.85 1.20 -17.23
N ALA A 296 4.16 2.34 -17.84
CA ALA A 296 4.08 3.63 -17.15
C ALA A 296 2.62 4.03 -16.88
N GLN A 297 2.39 4.85 -15.88
CA GLN A 297 1.03 5.27 -15.47
C GLN A 297 0.21 5.87 -16.62
N PRO A 298 0.73 6.75 -17.50
CA PRO A 298 -0.05 7.27 -18.63
C PRO A 298 -0.54 6.17 -19.58
N ASP A 299 0.28 5.15 -19.83
CA ASP A 299 -0.10 4.02 -20.69
C ASP A 299 -1.19 3.16 -20.03
N VAL A 300 -1.10 2.96 -18.70
CA VAL A 300 -2.13 2.25 -17.94
C VAL A 300 -3.45 3.00 -18.04
N ILE A 301 -3.45 4.31 -17.83
CA ILE A 301 -4.64 5.15 -17.91
C ILE A 301 -5.26 5.07 -19.31
N ALA A 302 -4.45 5.16 -20.36
CA ALA A 302 -4.93 5.05 -21.75
C ALA A 302 -5.62 3.68 -22.00
N LEU A 303 -5.08 2.60 -21.46
CA LEU A 303 -5.71 1.27 -21.53
C LEU A 303 -7.03 1.22 -20.76
N LEU A 304 -7.10 1.81 -19.55
CA LEU A 304 -8.35 1.89 -18.78
C LEU A 304 -9.43 2.73 -19.50
N GLN A 305 -9.02 3.78 -20.21
CA GLN A 305 -9.95 4.60 -21.02
C GLN A 305 -10.52 3.85 -22.21
N GLN A 306 -9.75 2.92 -22.80
CA GLN A 306 -10.14 2.14 -23.99
C GLN A 306 -10.87 0.84 -23.65
N ALA A 307 -10.80 0.39 -22.39
CA ALA A 307 -11.42 -0.85 -21.94
C ALA A 307 -12.92 -0.68 -21.67
N ASP A 308 -13.66 -1.78 -21.66
CA ASP A 308 -15.08 -1.87 -21.32
C ASP A 308 -15.33 -2.44 -19.92
N LEU A 309 -14.37 -3.26 -19.44
CA LEU A 309 -14.46 -3.93 -18.14
C LEU A 309 -13.07 -4.07 -17.51
N PHE A 310 -12.95 -3.67 -16.26
CA PHE A 310 -11.80 -3.94 -15.41
C PHE A 310 -12.07 -5.15 -14.52
N VAL A 311 -11.15 -6.12 -14.48
CA VAL A 311 -11.32 -7.33 -13.66
C VAL A 311 -10.12 -7.51 -12.72
N LEU A 312 -10.38 -7.70 -11.43
CA LEU A 312 -9.32 -7.99 -10.44
C LEU A 312 -9.79 -9.04 -9.43
N PRO A 313 -9.51 -10.34 -9.66
CA PRO A 313 -9.98 -11.44 -8.82
C PRO A 313 -9.02 -11.74 -7.66
N SER A 314 -8.73 -10.75 -6.83
CA SER A 314 -7.82 -10.90 -5.69
C SER A 314 -8.27 -12.00 -4.73
N LYS A 315 -7.30 -12.77 -4.20
CA LYS A 315 -7.54 -13.86 -3.25
C LYS A 315 -6.43 -13.95 -2.19
N LYS A 316 -6.64 -14.76 -1.16
CA LYS A 316 -5.61 -15.03 -0.15
C LYS A 316 -4.54 -15.95 -0.75
N ALA A 317 -3.27 -15.53 -0.70
CA ALA A 317 -2.16 -16.40 -1.05
C ALA A 317 -1.93 -17.47 0.01
N ALA A 318 -1.31 -18.59 -0.37
CA ALA A 318 -0.96 -19.67 0.57
C ALA A 318 -0.06 -19.20 1.74
N SER A 319 0.76 -18.18 1.50
CA SER A 319 1.59 -17.52 2.53
C SER A 319 0.79 -16.64 3.53
N GLY A 320 -0.53 -16.51 3.35
CA GLY A 320 -1.37 -15.58 4.11
C GLY A 320 -1.35 -14.13 3.60
N ASP A 321 -0.47 -13.80 2.64
CA ASP A 321 -0.42 -12.46 2.05
C ASP A 321 -1.71 -12.15 1.28
N ARG A 322 -2.18 -10.92 1.40
CA ARG A 322 -3.38 -10.39 0.74
C ARG A 322 -3.21 -8.92 0.41
N ASP A 323 -4.04 -8.42 -0.48
CA ASP A 323 -4.12 -6.98 -0.71
C ASP A 323 -4.88 -6.29 0.45
N GLY A 324 -4.71 -4.98 0.58
CA GLY A 324 -5.66 -4.12 1.27
C GLY A 324 -6.77 -3.71 0.31
N LEU A 325 -6.95 -2.41 0.10
CA LEU A 325 -7.72 -1.86 -1.03
C LEU A 325 -6.73 -1.59 -2.19
N PRO A 326 -6.80 -2.34 -3.30
CA PRO A 326 -5.87 -2.15 -4.41
C PRO A 326 -6.11 -0.82 -5.13
N ASN A 327 -5.10 0.05 -5.21
CA ASN A 327 -5.22 1.37 -5.87
C ASN A 327 -5.73 1.28 -7.30
N VAL A 328 -5.37 0.22 -8.03
CA VAL A 328 -5.78 0.04 -9.44
C VAL A 328 -7.31 -0.06 -9.62
N ILE A 329 -8.05 -0.46 -8.57
CA ILE A 329 -9.53 -0.43 -8.58
C ILE A 329 -10.01 1.04 -8.59
N MET A 330 -9.42 1.88 -7.75
CA MET A 330 -9.73 3.31 -7.72
C MET A 330 -9.27 4.02 -9.01
N GLU A 331 -8.14 3.60 -9.59
CA GLU A 331 -7.66 4.08 -10.88
C GLU A 331 -8.64 3.72 -12.01
N ALA A 332 -9.20 2.51 -12.03
CA ALA A 332 -10.25 2.12 -12.97
C ALA A 332 -11.53 2.94 -12.75
N ALA A 333 -11.94 3.13 -11.48
CA ALA A 333 -13.09 3.97 -11.12
C ALA A 333 -12.90 5.42 -11.56
N SER A 334 -11.67 5.99 -11.47
CA SER A 334 -11.36 7.35 -11.92
C SER A 334 -11.64 7.57 -13.41
N GLN A 335 -11.67 6.50 -14.19
CA GLN A 335 -11.98 6.52 -15.62
C GLN A 335 -13.41 6.07 -15.92
N LYS A 336 -14.32 6.00 -14.92
CA LYS A 336 -15.70 5.48 -15.05
C LYS A 336 -15.75 4.08 -15.70
N LEU A 337 -14.75 3.26 -15.47
CA LEU A 337 -14.69 1.89 -15.99
C LEU A 337 -15.46 0.96 -15.05
N ALA A 338 -16.30 0.09 -15.60
CA ALA A 338 -16.98 -0.93 -14.81
C ALA A 338 -15.96 -1.88 -14.15
N ILE A 339 -16.21 -2.22 -12.90
CA ILE A 339 -15.30 -3.03 -12.08
C ILE A 339 -15.97 -4.35 -11.71
N LEU A 340 -15.30 -5.45 -12.06
CA LEU A 340 -15.59 -6.78 -11.55
C LEU A 340 -14.42 -7.22 -10.66
N ALA A 341 -14.70 -7.52 -9.41
CA ALA A 341 -13.66 -7.91 -8.45
C ALA A 341 -14.19 -9.00 -7.51
N THR A 342 -13.37 -9.43 -6.57
CA THR A 342 -13.78 -10.38 -5.55
C THR A 342 -14.21 -9.69 -4.27
N ASP A 343 -15.18 -10.27 -3.57
CA ASP A 343 -15.57 -9.92 -2.21
C ASP A 343 -14.46 -10.34 -1.23
N PHE A 344 -13.36 -9.60 -1.27
CA PHE A 344 -12.16 -9.97 -0.53
C PHE A 344 -11.37 -8.77 -0.04
N ALA A 345 -10.86 -8.87 1.19
CA ALA A 345 -10.02 -7.87 1.85
C ALA A 345 -10.68 -6.47 1.89
N GLY A 346 -10.00 -5.41 1.46
CA GLY A 346 -10.55 -4.05 1.44
C GLY A 346 -11.39 -3.71 0.21
N ILE A 347 -11.59 -4.64 -0.74
CA ILE A 347 -12.35 -4.35 -1.97
C ILE A 347 -13.82 -3.99 -1.67
N PRO A 348 -14.56 -4.73 -0.78
CA PRO A 348 -15.93 -4.40 -0.44
C PRO A 348 -16.11 -3.05 0.30
N GLU A 349 -15.02 -2.53 0.86
CA GLU A 349 -15.05 -1.20 1.49
C GLU A 349 -15.24 -0.09 0.44
N PHE A 350 -14.73 -0.28 -0.77
CA PHE A 350 -14.90 0.65 -1.88
C PHE A 350 -16.02 0.24 -2.83
N ILE A 351 -16.16 -1.04 -3.19
CA ILE A 351 -17.17 -1.54 -4.13
C ILE A 351 -18.37 -2.11 -3.37
N ARG A 352 -19.53 -1.47 -3.48
CA ARG A 352 -20.81 -2.06 -3.08
C ARG A 352 -21.31 -2.91 -4.24
N ASP A 353 -21.50 -4.19 -3.98
CA ASP A 353 -21.93 -5.15 -5.00
C ASP A 353 -23.23 -4.72 -5.70
N GLY A 354 -23.26 -4.83 -7.03
CA GLY A 354 -24.38 -4.44 -7.88
C GLY A 354 -24.62 -2.92 -7.99
N THR A 355 -23.84 -2.09 -7.26
CA THR A 355 -24.00 -0.62 -7.25
C THR A 355 -22.79 0.11 -7.83
N ASP A 356 -21.59 -0.13 -7.27
CA ASP A 356 -20.34 0.52 -7.70
C ASP A 356 -19.46 -0.44 -8.51
N GLY A 357 -19.89 -1.66 -8.67
CA GLY A 357 -19.22 -2.74 -9.39
C GLY A 357 -19.91 -4.07 -9.11
N GLN A 358 -19.32 -5.14 -9.62
CA GLN A 358 -19.81 -6.49 -9.35
C GLN A 358 -18.77 -7.23 -8.52
N LEU A 359 -19.20 -7.90 -7.45
CA LEU A 359 -18.35 -8.74 -6.61
C LEU A 359 -18.69 -10.22 -6.76
N VAL A 360 -17.67 -11.06 -6.73
CA VAL A 360 -17.81 -12.53 -6.75
C VAL A 360 -16.97 -13.14 -5.61
N PRO A 361 -17.25 -14.36 -5.15
CA PRO A 361 -16.43 -15.03 -4.15
C PRO A 361 -14.97 -15.20 -4.62
N PRO A 362 -13.96 -15.02 -3.73
CA PRO A 362 -12.56 -15.22 -4.10
C PRO A 362 -12.26 -16.69 -4.38
N GLY A 363 -11.56 -16.98 -5.50
CA GLY A 363 -11.22 -18.34 -5.93
C GLY A 363 -12.32 -19.07 -6.70
N ASP A 364 -13.50 -18.47 -6.82
CA ASP A 364 -14.62 -19.02 -7.59
C ASP A 364 -14.53 -18.54 -9.05
N TRP A 365 -13.80 -19.27 -9.88
CA TRP A 365 -13.63 -18.94 -11.29
C TRP A 365 -14.92 -19.11 -12.11
N GLU A 366 -15.87 -19.96 -11.68
CA GLU A 366 -17.17 -20.14 -12.35
C GLU A 366 -18.07 -18.92 -12.14
N ALA A 367 -18.19 -18.45 -10.89
CA ALA A 367 -18.88 -17.19 -10.61
C ALA A 367 -18.22 -16.00 -11.34
N LEU A 368 -16.89 -15.98 -11.42
CA LEU A 368 -16.16 -14.96 -12.17
C LEU A 368 -16.48 -15.03 -13.68
N SER A 369 -16.52 -16.21 -14.28
CA SER A 369 -16.88 -16.40 -15.69
C SER A 369 -18.29 -15.92 -15.98
N ASN A 370 -19.26 -16.31 -15.13
CA ASN A 370 -20.64 -15.88 -15.26
C ASN A 370 -20.79 -14.35 -15.17
N ALA A 371 -20.09 -13.72 -14.24
CA ALA A 371 -20.11 -12.27 -14.08
C ALA A 371 -19.43 -11.54 -15.27
N VAL A 372 -18.33 -12.07 -15.81
CA VAL A 372 -17.71 -11.54 -17.03
C VAL A 372 -18.69 -11.63 -18.21
N ASN A 373 -19.32 -12.79 -18.42
CA ASN A 373 -20.28 -13.00 -19.51
C ASN A 373 -21.48 -12.03 -19.39
N LEU A 374 -22.05 -11.89 -18.19
CA LEU A 374 -23.16 -10.97 -17.93
C LEU A 374 -22.76 -9.51 -18.26
N LEU A 375 -21.66 -9.04 -17.65
CA LEU A 375 -21.21 -7.66 -17.84
C LEU A 375 -20.73 -7.39 -19.27
N ALA A 376 -20.18 -8.40 -19.98
CA ALA A 376 -19.82 -8.24 -21.37
C ALA A 376 -21.05 -7.96 -22.26
N ARG A 377 -22.17 -8.60 -21.97
CA ARG A 377 -23.42 -8.47 -22.75
C ARG A 377 -24.29 -7.29 -22.36
N GLU A 378 -24.02 -6.63 -21.22
CA GLU A 378 -24.85 -5.54 -20.69
C GLU A 378 -24.05 -4.21 -20.62
N PRO A 379 -23.84 -3.52 -21.76
CA PRO A 379 -23.06 -2.28 -21.80
C PRO A 379 -23.68 -1.15 -20.96
N GLU A 380 -25.01 -1.01 -20.89
CA GLU A 380 -25.71 -0.01 -20.07
C GLU A 380 -25.42 -0.23 -18.59
N ARG A 381 -25.42 -1.50 -18.14
CA ARG A 381 -25.08 -1.86 -16.77
C ARG A 381 -23.63 -1.52 -16.45
N ARG A 382 -22.68 -1.79 -17.35
CA ARG A 382 -21.29 -1.38 -17.19
C ARG A 382 -21.18 0.14 -17.02
N GLN A 383 -21.88 0.93 -17.83
CA GLN A 383 -21.88 2.39 -17.71
C GLN A 383 -22.42 2.86 -16.37
N ALA A 384 -23.53 2.29 -15.91
CA ALA A 384 -24.14 2.64 -14.62
C ALA A 384 -23.20 2.33 -13.44
N LEU A 385 -22.61 1.12 -13.42
CA LEU A 385 -21.65 0.71 -12.38
C LEU A 385 -20.40 1.60 -12.38
N GLY A 386 -19.82 1.89 -13.54
CA GLY A 386 -18.66 2.75 -13.67
C GLY A 386 -18.90 4.19 -13.23
N ALA A 387 -20.07 4.75 -13.56
CA ALA A 387 -20.48 6.08 -13.12
C ALA A 387 -20.64 6.14 -11.59
N SER A 388 -21.31 5.14 -10.99
CA SER A 388 -21.49 5.06 -9.54
C SER A 388 -20.14 4.93 -8.81
N ALA A 389 -19.23 4.07 -9.29
CA ALA A 389 -17.88 3.91 -8.73
C ALA A 389 -17.09 5.23 -8.76
N TYR A 390 -17.19 6.00 -9.86
CA TYR A 390 -16.52 7.29 -10.00
C TYR A 390 -17.05 8.32 -8.98
N GLU A 391 -18.35 8.43 -8.79
CA GLU A 391 -18.94 9.35 -7.82
C GLU A 391 -18.58 8.95 -6.38
N ARG A 392 -18.55 7.65 -6.07
CA ARG A 392 -18.10 7.15 -4.78
C ARG A 392 -16.63 7.46 -4.54
N LEU A 393 -15.76 7.28 -5.54
CA LEU A 393 -14.35 7.64 -5.46
C LEU A 393 -14.17 9.11 -5.10
N ARG A 394 -14.85 10.00 -5.80
CA ARG A 394 -14.76 11.44 -5.57
C ARG A 394 -15.21 11.87 -4.18
N ARG A 395 -16.31 11.28 -3.69
CA ARG A 395 -16.93 11.66 -2.42
C ARG A 395 -16.21 11.06 -1.21
N ASP A 396 -15.87 9.74 -1.25
CA ASP A 396 -15.52 8.99 -0.07
C ASP A 396 -14.06 8.51 -0.07
N PHE A 397 -13.39 8.49 -1.23
CA PHE A 397 -12.05 7.94 -1.42
C PHE A 397 -11.10 8.89 -2.15
N SER A 398 -11.37 10.20 -2.13
CA SER A 398 -10.35 11.21 -2.46
C SER A 398 -9.23 11.16 -1.44
N MET A 399 -8.01 11.42 -1.90
CA MET A 399 -6.82 11.53 -1.05
C MET A 399 -7.01 12.58 0.07
N ASP A 400 -7.71 13.66 -0.19
CA ASP A 400 -7.74 14.84 0.69
C ASP A 400 -8.23 14.50 2.09
N GLY A 401 -9.29 13.70 2.23
CA GLY A 401 -9.84 13.34 3.54
C GLY A 401 -8.84 12.59 4.44
N GLY A 402 -8.07 11.65 3.86
CA GLY A 402 -7.03 10.93 4.58
C GLY A 402 -5.86 11.83 4.97
N ILE A 403 -5.46 12.73 4.07
CA ILE A 403 -4.38 13.69 4.33
C ILE A 403 -4.78 14.74 5.36
N ASP A 404 -6.03 15.21 5.36
CA ASP A 404 -6.56 16.15 6.37
C ASP A 404 -6.48 15.54 7.78
N ASP A 405 -6.87 14.26 7.93
CA ASP A 405 -6.77 13.57 9.23
C ASP A 405 -5.30 13.41 9.69
N LEU A 406 -4.42 12.96 8.80
CA LEU A 406 -2.99 12.81 9.12
C LEU A 406 -2.33 14.15 9.45
N GLU A 407 -2.60 15.20 8.68
CA GLU A 407 -2.09 16.55 8.95
C GLU A 407 -2.51 17.03 10.35
N GLY A 408 -3.79 16.92 10.67
CA GLY A 408 -4.31 17.30 11.99
C GLY A 408 -3.59 16.58 13.14
N ARG A 409 -3.40 15.27 13.01
CA ARG A 409 -2.67 14.46 13.99
C ARG A 409 -1.20 14.86 14.10
N PHE A 410 -0.53 15.12 13.00
CA PHE A 410 0.88 15.52 13.01
C PHE A 410 1.08 16.94 13.56
N ARG A 411 0.21 17.90 13.23
CA ARG A 411 0.25 19.24 13.81
C ARG A 411 0.08 19.20 15.32
N ALA A 412 -0.85 18.41 15.84
CA ALA A 412 -1.02 18.20 17.28
C ALA A 412 0.25 17.67 17.96
N LEU A 413 1.09 16.88 17.28
CA LEU A 413 2.38 16.41 17.82
C LEU A 413 3.50 17.44 17.72
N THR A 414 3.50 18.28 16.69
CA THR A 414 4.54 19.30 16.51
C THR A 414 4.32 20.54 17.37
N GLU A 415 3.07 20.84 17.72
CA GLU A 415 2.66 21.97 18.56
C GLU A 415 2.64 21.61 20.07
N ALA A 416 2.29 20.39 20.41
CA ALA A 416 2.37 19.89 21.78
C ALA A 416 3.85 19.64 22.14
N GLY A 417 4.37 20.35 23.14
CA GLY A 417 5.70 20.10 23.72
C GLY A 417 5.86 18.61 24.13
N PRO A 418 7.07 18.14 24.50
CA PRO A 418 7.36 16.74 24.73
C PRO A 418 6.43 16.14 25.79
N ARG A 419 5.44 15.35 25.38
CA ARG A 419 4.72 14.47 26.30
C ARG A 419 5.60 13.22 26.50
N ASN A 420 6.05 13.05 27.75
CA ASN A 420 6.78 11.85 28.17
C ASN A 420 5.77 10.69 28.20
N PRO A 421 5.86 9.64 27.36
CA PRO A 421 4.91 8.52 27.38
C PRO A 421 5.12 7.53 28.52
N VAL A 422 6.01 7.82 29.48
CA VAL A 422 6.33 6.94 30.61
C VAL A 422 5.94 7.63 31.91
N ALA A 423 4.68 7.95 32.07
CA ALA A 423 4.09 8.33 33.37
C ALA A 423 2.57 8.15 33.29
N ALA A 424 2.09 6.93 33.33
CA ALA A 424 0.78 6.50 33.79
C ALA A 424 0.81 5.00 34.09
#